data_dc0ffc79693245c63f4bac7617662411
#
_entry.id   dc0ffc79693245c63f4bac7617662411
#
_cell.length_a   1.000
_cell.length_b   1.000
_cell.length_c   1.000
_cell.angle_alpha   90.00
_cell.angle_beta   90.00
_cell.angle_gamma   90.00
#
_symmetry.space_group_name_H-M   'P 1'
#
loop_
_entity.id
_entity.type
_entity.pdbx_description
1 polymer ?
#
loop_
_entity_poly.entity_id
_entity_poly.type
_entity_poly.pdbx_seq_one_letter_code
_entity_poly.pdbx_strand_id
1 'polypeptide(L)'
;DMPVFDGQFSNRCYSESVKTAFINFRSKAIVDGRYDPEEDEILTEQWMRIIVHLPYAFQGKRMFPDVFRHDRRNLPIWDSITGEIGPEPMEQDFPQTPEGIEEFERANDLYRRLISKTSEFKEFAEQRIEKTQRASSLIGNQYTGSIFLALMSSMESDYLDGTDMGG
;
A
#
# COMPACT_ATOMS: atom_id res chain seq x y z
N ASP A 1 3.63 35.41 -2.55
CA ASP A 1 4.36 34.10 -2.58
C ASP A 1 3.67 33.19 -3.57
N MET A 2 4.42 32.75 -4.58
CA MET A 2 3.89 31.74 -5.52
C MET A 2 3.93 30.37 -4.85
N PRO A 3 2.87 29.54 -4.97
CA PRO A 3 2.89 28.18 -4.43
C PRO A 3 3.98 27.37 -5.15
N VAL A 4 4.90 26.81 -4.37
CA VAL A 4 5.94 25.91 -4.88
C VAL A 4 5.38 24.49 -4.84
N PHE A 5 5.30 23.85 -6.00
CA PHE A 5 4.91 22.44 -6.07
C PHE A 5 6.11 21.55 -5.68
N ASP A 6 6.00 20.85 -4.56
CA ASP A 6 6.93 19.81 -4.15
C ASP A 6 6.29 18.41 -4.32
N GLY A 7 6.66 17.74 -5.41
CA GLY A 7 6.14 16.42 -5.73
C GLY A 7 6.58 15.33 -4.74
N GLN A 8 7.76 15.47 -4.12
CA GLN A 8 8.23 14.50 -3.12
C GLN A 8 7.45 14.65 -1.81
N PHE A 9 7.22 15.89 -1.39
CA PHE A 9 6.38 16.18 -0.22
C PHE A 9 4.95 15.66 -0.42
N SER A 10 4.34 15.94 -1.59
CA SER A 10 3.00 15.46 -1.92
C SER A 10 2.90 13.93 -1.88
N ASN A 11 3.91 13.22 -2.40
CA ASN A 11 3.94 11.76 -2.36
C ASN A 11 4.07 11.22 -0.93
N ARG A 12 4.87 11.86 -0.08
CA ARG A 12 4.96 11.48 1.35
C ARG A 12 3.62 11.69 2.06
N CYS A 13 3.02 12.85 1.91
CA CYS A 13 1.70 13.13 2.49
C CYS A 13 0.66 12.10 2.06
N TYR A 14 0.67 11.70 0.80
CA TYR A 14 -0.28 10.73 0.28
C TYR A 14 -0.01 9.32 0.87
N SER A 15 1.24 8.87 0.90
CA SER A 15 1.61 7.57 1.51
C SER A 15 1.24 7.51 2.99
N GLU A 16 1.55 8.56 3.75
CA GLU A 16 1.19 8.65 5.17
C GLU A 16 -0.32 8.67 5.39
N SER A 17 -1.07 9.36 4.52
CA SER A 17 -2.53 9.38 4.59
C SER A 17 -3.13 8.00 4.33
N VAL A 18 -2.63 7.25 3.34
CA VAL A 18 -3.08 5.89 3.04
C VAL A 18 -2.76 4.94 4.19
N LYS A 19 -1.53 5.01 4.74
CA LYS A 19 -1.13 4.22 5.90
C LYS A 19 -2.02 4.52 7.11
N THR A 20 -2.23 5.79 7.43
CA THR A 20 -3.07 6.22 8.55
C THR A 20 -4.53 5.77 8.37
N ALA A 21 -5.06 5.89 7.16
CA ALA A 21 -6.41 5.41 6.84
C ALA A 21 -6.53 3.90 7.05
N PHE A 22 -5.53 3.13 6.63
CA PHE A 22 -5.48 1.68 6.86
C PHE A 22 -5.46 1.33 8.35
N ILE A 23 -4.58 1.97 9.14
CA ILE A 23 -4.47 1.74 10.58
C ILE A 23 -5.80 2.02 11.27
N ASN A 24 -6.45 3.15 10.94
CA ASN A 24 -7.74 3.52 11.51
C ASN A 24 -8.84 2.54 11.10
N PHE A 25 -8.85 2.11 9.84
CA PHE A 25 -9.80 1.11 9.35
C PHE A 25 -9.62 -0.23 10.08
N ARG A 26 -8.38 -0.71 10.21
CA ARG A 26 -8.05 -1.95 10.93
C ARG A 26 -8.50 -1.88 12.38
N SER A 27 -8.19 -0.80 13.10
CA SER A 27 -8.62 -0.59 14.48
C SER A 27 -10.14 -0.61 14.61
N LYS A 28 -10.85 0.05 13.66
CA LYS A 28 -12.31 0.03 13.65
C LYS A 28 -12.88 -1.35 13.33
N ALA A 29 -12.28 -2.09 12.40
CA ALA A 29 -12.71 -3.44 12.06
C ALA A 29 -12.59 -4.41 13.25
N ILE A 30 -11.55 -4.26 14.07
CA ILE A 30 -11.39 -5.00 15.34
C ILE A 30 -12.52 -4.65 16.32
N VAL A 31 -12.77 -3.35 16.54
CA VAL A 31 -13.82 -2.89 17.47
C VAL A 31 -15.21 -3.35 17.03
N ASP A 32 -15.47 -3.35 15.74
CA ASP A 32 -16.74 -3.78 15.14
C ASP A 32 -16.88 -5.33 15.05
N GLY A 33 -15.86 -6.09 15.48
CA GLY A 33 -15.84 -7.58 15.41
C GLY A 33 -15.78 -8.12 13.97
N ARG A 34 -15.31 -7.32 13.01
CA ARG A 34 -15.17 -7.71 11.59
C ARG A 34 -13.78 -8.23 11.25
N TYR A 35 -12.85 -8.14 12.16
CA TYR A 35 -11.48 -8.60 12.04
C TYR A 35 -10.93 -8.97 13.40
N ASP A 36 -10.37 -10.17 13.53
CA ASP A 36 -9.69 -10.66 14.73
C ASP A 36 -8.20 -10.86 14.45
N PRO A 37 -7.32 -10.03 15.01
CA PRO A 37 -5.88 -10.18 14.82
C PRO A 37 -5.29 -11.40 15.53
N GLU A 38 -6.03 -12.09 16.41
CA GLU A 38 -5.57 -13.29 17.12
C GLU A 38 -5.73 -14.56 16.26
N GLU A 39 -6.52 -14.50 15.20
CA GLU A 39 -6.74 -15.60 14.25
C GLU A 39 -5.70 -15.65 13.11
N ASP A 40 -4.57 -14.92 13.21
CA ASP A 40 -3.52 -14.81 12.20
C ASP A 40 -4.03 -14.35 10.81
N GLU A 41 -5.15 -13.65 10.79
CA GLU A 41 -5.75 -13.14 9.55
C GLU A 41 -5.01 -11.91 9.02
N ILE A 42 -4.72 -11.93 7.73
CA ILE A 42 -4.20 -10.77 7.00
C ILE A 42 -5.39 -9.99 6.45
N LEU A 43 -5.69 -8.82 7.03
CA LEU A 43 -6.88 -8.03 6.70
C LEU A 43 -6.99 -7.70 5.20
N THR A 44 -5.87 -7.37 4.56
CA THR A 44 -5.86 -7.04 3.13
C THR A 44 -6.08 -8.24 2.23
N GLU A 45 -5.99 -9.48 2.72
CA GLU A 45 -6.30 -10.67 1.95
C GLU A 45 -7.80 -10.95 1.86
N GLN A 46 -8.59 -10.39 2.77
CA GLN A 46 -10.05 -10.41 2.69
C GLN A 46 -10.59 -9.49 1.59
N TRP A 47 -9.77 -8.62 1.02
CA TRP A 47 -10.19 -7.68 0.00
C TRP A 47 -9.98 -8.25 -1.39
N MET A 48 -11.04 -8.27 -2.20
CA MET A 48 -10.92 -8.67 -3.60
C MET A 48 -10.04 -7.69 -4.38
N ARG A 49 -10.24 -6.39 -4.21
CA ARG A 49 -9.54 -5.33 -4.94
C ARG A 49 -9.28 -4.12 -4.05
N ILE A 50 -8.21 -3.43 -4.35
CA ILE A 50 -7.83 -2.18 -3.71
C ILE A 50 -7.96 -1.06 -4.75
N ILE A 51 -8.92 -0.18 -4.53
CA ILE A 51 -9.23 0.93 -5.43
C ILE A 51 -8.77 2.22 -4.76
N VAL A 52 -7.86 2.93 -5.41
CA VAL A 52 -7.28 4.18 -4.91
C VAL A 52 -7.34 5.28 -5.95
N HIS A 53 -7.35 6.52 -5.49
CA HIS A 53 -7.12 7.65 -6.38
C HIS A 53 -5.70 7.58 -6.95
N LEU A 54 -5.57 7.67 -8.27
CA LEU A 54 -4.31 7.52 -8.99
C LEU A 54 -3.95 8.85 -9.69
N PRO A 55 -3.14 9.70 -9.07
CA PRO A 55 -2.62 10.91 -9.70
C PRO A 55 -1.75 10.59 -10.92
N TYR A 56 -1.09 9.44 -10.93
CA TYR A 56 -0.33 8.89 -12.04
C TYR A 56 -0.25 7.36 -11.97
N ALA A 57 0.13 6.74 -13.10
CA ALA A 57 0.30 5.30 -13.19
C ALA A 57 1.24 4.76 -12.10
N PHE A 58 0.93 3.59 -11.57
CA PHE A 58 1.72 2.88 -10.54
C PHE A 58 1.79 3.55 -9.15
N GLN A 59 1.10 4.67 -8.92
CA GLN A 59 1.07 5.31 -7.61
C GLN A 59 0.53 4.38 -6.52
N GLY A 60 -0.53 3.63 -6.80
CA GLY A 60 -1.09 2.66 -5.85
C GLY A 60 -0.03 1.65 -5.39
N LYS A 61 0.67 1.02 -6.34
CA LYS A 61 1.73 0.04 -6.03
C LYS A 61 2.88 0.63 -5.20
N ARG A 62 3.20 1.91 -5.40
CA ARG A 62 4.27 2.60 -4.65
C ARG A 62 3.91 2.92 -3.19
N MET A 63 2.62 3.08 -2.89
CA MET A 63 2.15 3.47 -1.55
C MET A 63 1.86 2.28 -0.64
N PHE A 64 1.59 1.12 -1.22
CA PHE A 64 1.14 -0.04 -0.46
C PHE A 64 2.22 -0.84 0.28
N PRO A 65 3.54 -0.69 0.07
CA PRO A 65 4.52 -1.38 0.91
C PRO A 65 4.36 -1.11 2.41
N ASP A 66 3.96 0.11 2.82
CA ASP A 66 3.72 0.42 4.23
C ASP A 66 2.45 -0.25 4.77
N VAL A 67 1.38 -0.31 3.98
CA VAL A 67 0.16 -1.03 4.33
C VAL A 67 0.44 -2.53 4.43
N PHE A 68 1.11 -3.09 3.42
CA PHE A 68 1.50 -4.49 3.37
C PHE A 68 2.35 -4.90 4.57
N ARG A 69 3.37 -4.09 4.92
CA ARG A 69 4.20 -4.26 6.10
C ARG A 69 3.38 -4.23 7.37
N HIS A 70 2.55 -3.21 7.53
CA HIS A 70 1.78 -3.00 8.76
C HIS A 70 0.76 -4.12 9.03
N ASP A 71 0.23 -4.71 7.97
CA ASP A 71 -0.73 -5.80 8.05
C ASP A 71 -0.08 -7.15 8.37
N ARG A 72 1.21 -7.32 8.07
CA ARG A 72 1.92 -8.61 8.16
C ARG A 72 3.04 -8.67 9.20
N ARG A 73 3.52 -7.51 9.69
CA ARG A 73 4.75 -7.42 10.51
C ARG A 73 4.74 -8.23 11.81
N ASN A 74 3.58 -8.63 12.32
CA ASN A 74 3.43 -9.42 13.54
C ASN A 74 3.05 -10.88 13.25
N LEU A 75 3.06 -11.30 11.99
CA LEU A 75 2.68 -12.64 11.55
C LEU A 75 3.91 -13.45 11.12
N PRO A 76 3.86 -14.80 11.20
CA PRO A 76 4.98 -15.66 10.82
C PRO A 76 5.50 -15.43 9.39
N ILE A 77 4.64 -15.03 8.46
CA ILE A 77 5.03 -14.70 7.08
C ILE A 77 6.06 -13.56 7.03
N TRP A 78 6.07 -12.65 8.03
CA TRP A 78 7.02 -11.55 8.07
C TRP A 78 8.46 -12.00 8.28
N ASP A 79 8.66 -13.13 8.97
CA ASP A 79 9.99 -13.71 9.17
C ASP A 79 10.62 -14.16 7.84
N SER A 80 9.81 -14.70 6.92
CA SER A 80 10.27 -15.04 5.58
C SER A 80 10.70 -13.81 4.80
N ILE A 81 9.90 -12.74 4.85
CA ILE A 81 10.18 -11.47 4.17
C ILE A 81 11.45 -10.82 4.73
N THR A 82 11.59 -10.73 6.06
CA THR A 82 12.79 -10.17 6.69
C THR A 82 14.03 -11.04 6.48
N GLY A 83 13.87 -12.34 6.32
CA GLY A 83 14.93 -13.27 5.92
C GLY A 83 15.48 -12.96 4.52
N GLU A 84 14.63 -12.50 3.59
CA GLU A 84 15.02 -12.14 2.22
C GLU A 84 15.66 -10.74 2.14
N ILE A 85 15.06 -9.74 2.79
CA ILE A 85 15.43 -8.33 2.60
C ILE A 85 16.17 -7.69 3.76
N GLY A 86 16.37 -8.44 4.85
CA GLY A 86 16.99 -7.94 6.08
C GLY A 86 15.98 -7.41 7.10
N PRO A 87 16.45 -7.05 8.30
CA PRO A 87 15.61 -6.56 9.38
C PRO A 87 14.98 -5.20 9.06
N GLU A 88 13.79 -4.98 9.59
CA GLU A 88 13.10 -3.71 9.50
C GLU A 88 13.87 -2.62 10.25
N PRO A 89 14.12 -1.43 9.64
CA PRO A 89 14.75 -0.32 10.36
C PRO A 89 13.79 0.21 11.43
N MET A 90 14.29 0.34 12.65
CA MET A 90 13.50 0.84 13.77
C MET A 90 14.00 2.25 14.14
N GLU A 91 13.09 3.19 14.37
CA GLU A 91 13.44 4.58 14.69
C GLU A 91 14.36 4.69 15.92
N GLN A 92 14.20 3.82 16.89
CA GLN A 92 15.03 3.76 18.10
C GLN A 92 16.49 3.39 17.84
N ASP A 93 16.82 2.81 16.68
CA ASP A 93 18.18 2.42 16.30
C ASP A 93 18.99 3.61 15.73
N PHE A 94 18.34 4.76 15.55
CA PHE A 94 18.91 5.98 15.00
C PHE A 94 18.99 7.08 16.06
N PRO A 95 20.01 7.97 15.99
CA PRO A 95 20.09 9.12 16.89
C PRO A 95 18.84 10.01 16.81
N GLN A 96 18.37 10.51 17.95
CA GLN A 96 17.24 11.44 18.01
C GLN A 96 17.71 12.89 17.72
N THR A 97 18.42 13.05 16.62
CA THR A 97 18.90 14.32 16.07
C THR A 97 18.30 14.55 14.69
N PRO A 98 18.27 15.77 14.16
CA PRO A 98 17.78 16.01 12.80
C PRO A 98 18.44 15.09 11.74
N GLU A 99 19.74 14.88 11.85
CA GLU A 99 20.51 14.02 10.93
C GLU A 99 20.12 12.55 11.09
N GLY A 100 19.91 12.06 12.31
CA GLY A 100 19.50 10.69 12.60
C GLY A 100 18.05 10.41 12.14
N ILE A 101 17.16 11.40 12.24
CA ILE A 101 15.80 11.31 11.68
C ILE A 101 15.86 11.19 10.16
N GLU A 102 16.69 12.00 9.48
CA GLU A 102 16.87 11.90 8.03
C GLU A 102 17.48 10.55 7.61
N GLU A 103 18.40 10.00 8.42
CA GLU A 103 19.00 8.70 8.18
C GLU A 103 17.95 7.58 8.31
N PHE A 104 17.13 7.62 9.35
CA PHE A 104 16.01 6.70 9.51
C PHE A 104 15.02 6.80 8.32
N GLU A 105 14.63 8.02 7.91
CA GLU A 105 13.74 8.20 6.76
C GLU A 105 14.32 7.58 5.49
N ARG A 106 15.62 7.77 5.22
CA ARG A 106 16.33 7.16 4.08
C ARG A 106 16.36 5.64 4.17
N ALA A 107 16.64 5.08 5.34
CA ALA A 107 16.64 3.64 5.58
C ALA A 107 15.24 3.05 5.37
N ASN A 108 14.21 3.72 5.88
CA ASN A 108 12.81 3.32 5.74
C ASN A 108 12.34 3.39 4.27
N ASP A 109 12.74 4.41 3.53
CA ASP A 109 12.45 4.52 2.09
C ASP A 109 13.12 3.39 1.28
N LEU A 110 14.36 3.04 1.63
CA LEU A 110 15.04 1.91 1.01
C LEU A 110 14.31 0.59 1.33
N TYR A 111 13.92 0.40 2.58
CA TYR A 111 13.23 -0.80 3.03
C TYR A 111 11.88 -0.98 2.30
N ARG A 112 11.10 0.09 2.12
CA ARG A 112 9.88 0.08 1.30
C ARG A 112 10.12 -0.39 -0.13
N ARG A 113 11.25 0.03 -0.72
CA ARG A 113 11.65 -0.41 -2.07
C ARG A 113 12.05 -1.89 -2.09
N LEU A 114 12.65 -2.40 -1.02
CA LEU A 114 12.99 -3.82 -0.89
C LEU A 114 11.72 -4.66 -0.76
N ILE A 115 10.78 -4.27 0.12
CA ILE A 115 9.46 -4.92 0.22
C ILE A 115 8.80 -5.01 -1.16
N SER A 116 8.79 -3.94 -1.94
CA SER A 116 8.14 -3.92 -3.25
C SER A 116 8.77 -4.87 -4.28
N LYS A 117 9.92 -5.46 -3.98
CA LYS A 117 10.62 -6.43 -4.84
C LYS A 117 10.42 -7.88 -4.41
N THR A 118 9.95 -8.13 -3.19
CA THR A 118 9.67 -9.49 -2.71
C THR A 118 8.59 -10.17 -3.55
N SER A 119 8.63 -11.51 -3.58
CA SER A 119 7.62 -12.32 -4.27
C SER A 119 6.23 -12.09 -3.69
N GLU A 120 6.14 -12.05 -2.38
CA GLU A 120 4.89 -11.89 -1.62
C GLU A 120 4.20 -10.55 -1.93
N PHE A 121 4.99 -9.45 -1.97
CA PHE A 121 4.41 -8.16 -2.33
C PHE A 121 4.01 -8.09 -3.81
N LYS A 122 4.77 -8.69 -4.71
CA LYS A 122 4.42 -8.74 -6.14
C LYS A 122 3.11 -9.49 -6.37
N GLU A 123 2.95 -10.65 -5.73
CA GLU A 123 1.72 -11.43 -5.81
C GLU A 123 0.52 -10.65 -5.24
N PHE A 124 0.69 -10.04 -4.06
CA PHE A 124 -0.32 -9.17 -3.47
C PHE A 124 -0.72 -8.02 -4.40
N ALA A 125 0.27 -7.34 -5.00
CA ALA A 125 0.02 -6.22 -5.89
C ALA A 125 -0.68 -6.66 -7.19
N GLU A 126 -0.27 -7.75 -7.80
CA GLU A 126 -0.88 -8.33 -9.00
C GLU A 126 -2.35 -8.68 -8.76
N GLN A 127 -2.62 -9.38 -7.67
CA GLN A 127 -3.97 -9.84 -7.36
C GLN A 127 -4.93 -8.69 -7.00
N ARG A 128 -4.46 -7.66 -6.27
CA ARG A 128 -5.35 -6.68 -5.62
C ARG A 128 -5.25 -5.26 -6.16
N ILE A 129 -4.11 -4.89 -6.76
CA ILE A 129 -3.85 -3.50 -7.15
C ILE A 129 -3.74 -3.33 -8.67
N GLU A 130 -3.03 -4.20 -9.38
CA GLU A 130 -2.66 -3.94 -10.78
C GLU A 130 -3.87 -3.85 -11.71
N LYS A 131 -4.87 -4.70 -11.53
CA LYS A 131 -6.10 -4.65 -12.32
C LYS A 131 -6.81 -3.29 -12.22
N THR A 132 -6.78 -2.67 -11.04
CA THR A 132 -7.41 -1.36 -10.80
C THR A 132 -6.66 -0.20 -11.44
N GLN A 133 -5.38 -0.37 -11.75
CA GLN A 133 -4.52 0.68 -12.32
C GLN A 133 -4.45 0.67 -13.85
N ARG A 134 -4.92 -0.39 -14.50
CA ARG A 134 -4.76 -0.60 -15.93
C ARG A 134 -5.30 0.57 -16.77
N ALA A 135 -6.55 0.97 -16.57
CA ALA A 135 -7.14 2.07 -17.34
C ALA A 135 -6.44 3.41 -17.07
N SER A 136 -6.13 3.71 -15.80
CA SER A 136 -5.41 4.94 -15.44
C SER A 136 -3.99 4.99 -16.02
N SER A 137 -3.34 3.83 -16.19
CA SER A 137 -2.02 3.77 -16.82
C SER A 137 -2.04 4.13 -18.32
N LEU A 138 -3.17 3.91 -18.99
CA LEU A 138 -3.36 4.20 -20.39
C LEU A 138 -3.86 5.63 -20.64
N ILE A 139 -4.70 6.15 -19.77
CA ILE A 139 -5.42 7.43 -19.97
C ILE A 139 -4.73 8.58 -19.21
N GLY A 140 -4.04 8.28 -18.11
CA GLY A 140 -3.42 9.26 -17.23
C GLY A 140 -4.35 9.76 -16.11
N ASN A 141 -3.97 10.88 -15.48
CA ASN A 141 -4.69 11.43 -14.34
C ASN A 141 -6.07 11.96 -14.73
N GLN A 142 -7.11 11.45 -14.11
CA GLN A 142 -8.51 11.87 -14.27
C GLN A 142 -9.03 12.59 -13.00
N TYR A 143 -8.13 13.11 -12.16
CA TYR A 143 -8.46 13.80 -10.91
C TYR A 143 -9.45 12.97 -10.06
N THR A 144 -10.53 13.56 -9.59
CA THR A 144 -11.56 12.89 -8.80
C THR A 144 -12.20 11.69 -9.53
N GLY A 145 -12.24 11.71 -10.87
CA GLY A 145 -12.75 10.60 -11.70
C GLY A 145 -11.87 9.35 -11.69
N SER A 146 -10.59 9.46 -11.27
CA SER A 146 -9.65 8.34 -11.32
C SER A 146 -10.08 7.15 -10.45
N ILE A 147 -10.78 7.38 -9.34
CA ILE A 147 -11.26 6.30 -8.47
C ILE A 147 -12.37 5.48 -9.15
N PHE A 148 -13.27 6.14 -9.88
CA PHE A 148 -14.32 5.47 -10.66
C PHE A 148 -13.73 4.72 -11.85
N LEU A 149 -12.74 5.33 -12.51
CA LEU A 149 -12.01 4.68 -13.59
C LEU A 149 -11.27 3.43 -13.10
N ALA A 150 -10.66 3.47 -11.91
CA ALA A 150 -10.02 2.33 -11.28
C ALA A 150 -11.03 1.21 -10.97
N LEU A 151 -12.23 1.56 -10.46
CA LEU A 151 -13.31 0.61 -10.24
C LEU A 151 -13.76 -0.04 -11.55
N MET A 152 -14.04 0.75 -12.58
CA MET A 152 -14.45 0.23 -13.89
C MET A 152 -13.38 -0.67 -14.53
N SER A 153 -12.10 -0.28 -14.43
CA SER A 153 -10.97 -1.08 -14.91
C SER A 153 -10.88 -2.44 -14.22
N SER A 154 -11.14 -2.47 -12.91
CA SER A 154 -11.20 -3.71 -12.14
C SER A 154 -12.35 -4.60 -12.59
N MET A 155 -13.54 -4.04 -12.69
CA MET A 155 -14.76 -4.79 -13.12
C MET A 155 -14.59 -5.37 -14.53
N GLU A 156 -14.07 -4.58 -15.48
CA GLU A 156 -13.80 -5.04 -16.85
C GLU A 156 -12.79 -6.20 -16.85
N SER A 157 -11.69 -6.05 -16.09
CA SER A 157 -10.65 -7.09 -16.00
C SER A 157 -11.21 -8.38 -15.40
N ASP A 158 -11.98 -8.27 -14.30
CA ASP A 158 -12.56 -9.43 -13.63
C ASP A 158 -13.61 -10.12 -14.50
N TYR A 159 -14.42 -9.34 -15.25
CA TYR A 159 -15.37 -9.89 -16.22
C TYR A 159 -14.66 -10.66 -17.35
N LEU A 160 -13.59 -10.10 -17.91
CA LEU A 160 -12.83 -10.73 -18.99
C LEU A 160 -12.11 -12.00 -18.53
N ASP A 161 -11.67 -12.03 -17.28
CA ASP A 161 -11.01 -13.19 -16.69
C ASP A 161 -12.00 -14.27 -16.19
N GLY A 162 -13.31 -14.01 -16.27
CA GLY A 162 -14.35 -14.92 -15.76
C GLY A 162 -14.37 -15.04 -14.24
N THR A 163 -13.86 -14.02 -13.54
CA THR A 163 -13.86 -13.97 -12.07
C THR A 163 -15.29 -13.76 -11.57
N ASP A 164 -15.74 -14.59 -10.62
CA ASP A 164 -17.00 -14.37 -9.93
C ASP A 164 -16.91 -13.11 -9.09
N MET A 165 -17.68 -12.09 -9.44
CA MET A 165 -17.68 -10.80 -8.74
C MET A 165 -18.66 -10.76 -7.57
N GLY A 166 -19.31 -11.87 -7.28
CA GLY A 166 -20.31 -12.00 -6.22
C GLY A 166 -21.59 -11.21 -6.53
N GLY A 167 -22.71 -11.85 -6.52
CA GLY A 167 -24.04 -11.24 -6.70
C GLY A 167 -24.66 -10.88 -5.35
#